data_2a652f1a03b6bac487969d514ccee241
#
_entry.id   2a652f1a03b6bac487969d514ccee241
#
_cell.length_a   1.000
_cell.length_b   1.000
_cell.length_c   1.000
_cell.angle_alpha   90.00
_cell.angle_beta   90.00
_cell.angle_gamma   90.00
#
_symmetry.space_group_name_H-M   'P 1'
#
loop_
_entity.id
_entity.type
_entity.pdbx_description
1 polymer ?
#
loop_
_entity_poly.entity_id
_entity_poly.type
_entity_poly.pdbx_seq_one_letter_code
_entity_poly.pdbx_strand_id
1 'polypeptide(L)'
;MFHQKVKNVSSETFSNKTLSIKFYLKRIKSKDNDFVVNTQIIYNRTKSELTTGLRCVSIDWNNTKEEFFKNSVFNQQLSNLKSKIFRVKNQLDESGVSYNASDIKKYLLGSPQSDDILLAYFDEFLKRHIKNNAWSESTKKLYSNTYRYLTDF
;
A
#
# COMPACT_ATOMS: atom_id res chain seq x y z
N MET A 1 9.25 13.19 54.52
CA MET A 1 10.00 13.57 53.30
C MET A 1 9.90 12.45 52.29
N PHE A 2 8.94 12.53 51.35
CA PHE A 2 8.77 11.55 50.30
C PHE A 2 9.40 12.10 49.01
N HIS A 3 10.50 11.49 48.57
CA HIS A 3 11.10 11.78 47.26
C HIS A 3 10.33 11.02 46.19
N GLN A 4 9.54 11.72 45.40
CA GLN A 4 8.97 11.19 44.17
C GLN A 4 10.08 11.14 43.11
N LYS A 5 10.40 9.94 42.68
CA LYS A 5 11.32 9.66 41.58
C LYS A 5 10.57 9.94 40.28
N VAL A 6 10.83 11.07 39.64
CA VAL A 6 10.34 11.40 38.30
C VAL A 6 10.97 10.41 37.33
N LYS A 7 10.15 9.54 36.76
CA LYS A 7 10.59 8.67 35.64
C LYS A 7 10.85 9.57 34.42
N ASN A 8 12.10 9.58 33.96
CA ASN A 8 12.47 10.16 32.70
C ASN A 8 11.68 9.48 31.58
N VAL A 9 10.81 10.25 30.94
CA VAL A 9 10.22 9.90 29.66
C VAL A 9 11.37 9.93 28.66
N SER A 10 11.75 8.76 28.18
CA SER A 10 12.73 8.61 27.11
C SER A 10 12.26 9.42 25.90
N SER A 11 13.07 10.39 25.50
CA SER A 11 12.89 11.13 24.24
C SER A 11 12.85 10.12 23.10
N GLU A 12 11.68 9.91 22.52
CA GLU A 12 11.54 9.22 21.24
C GLU A 12 12.32 10.03 20.22
N THR A 13 13.47 9.54 19.84
CA THR A 13 14.21 10.05 18.69
C THR A 13 13.33 9.80 17.46
N PHE A 14 12.67 10.84 16.97
CA PHE A 14 12.03 10.84 15.66
C PHE A 14 13.12 10.57 14.61
N SER A 15 13.32 9.30 14.30
CA SER A 15 14.15 8.90 13.17
C SER A 15 13.49 9.51 11.93
N ASN A 16 14.14 10.49 11.30
CA ASN A 16 13.71 11.10 10.04
C ASN A 16 13.73 10.03 8.93
N LYS A 17 12.68 9.20 8.89
CA LYS A 17 12.50 8.18 7.85
C LYS A 17 12.10 8.90 6.58
N THR A 18 13.08 9.23 5.74
CA THR A 18 12.84 9.93 4.48
C THR A 18 12.32 8.98 3.43
N LEU A 19 11.16 9.30 2.84
CA LEU A 19 10.64 8.62 1.66
C LEU A 19 11.30 9.21 0.40
N SER A 20 11.90 8.37 -0.43
CA SER A 20 12.41 8.72 -1.75
C SER A 20 11.66 7.93 -2.81
N ILE A 21 11.19 8.63 -3.85
CA ILE A 21 10.46 8.06 -4.99
C ILE A 21 11.21 8.47 -6.24
N LYS A 22 11.60 7.49 -7.07
CA LYS A 22 12.29 7.71 -8.33
C LYS A 22 11.55 7.02 -9.47
N PHE A 23 11.51 7.67 -10.62
CA PHE A 23 11.06 7.07 -11.88
C PHE A 23 12.25 6.81 -12.80
N TYR A 24 12.25 5.67 -13.47
CA TYR A 24 13.33 5.30 -14.37
C TYR A 24 12.84 4.36 -15.47
N LEU A 25 13.55 4.33 -16.59
CA LEU A 25 13.26 3.42 -17.69
C LEU A 25 13.82 2.04 -17.43
N LYS A 26 12.99 1.02 -17.64
CA LYS A 26 13.40 -0.39 -17.66
C LYS A 26 13.16 -0.97 -19.05
N ARG A 27 14.20 -1.56 -19.66
CA ARG A 27 14.12 -2.17 -20.99
C ARG A 27 13.19 -3.38 -20.98
N ILE A 28 12.33 -3.49 -21.99
CA ILE A 28 11.48 -4.65 -22.21
C ILE A 28 12.27 -5.67 -23.07
N LYS A 29 12.48 -6.88 -22.56
CA LYS A 29 13.34 -7.90 -23.19
C LYS A 29 12.87 -8.36 -24.58
N SER A 30 11.59 -8.22 -24.89
CA SER A 30 10.96 -8.75 -26.11
C SER A 30 10.95 -7.79 -27.29
N LYS A 31 11.37 -6.53 -27.12
CA LYS A 31 11.32 -5.50 -28.16
C LYS A 31 12.54 -4.60 -28.08
N ASP A 32 13.17 -4.35 -29.25
CA ASP A 32 14.23 -3.37 -29.38
C ASP A 32 13.64 -1.96 -29.21
N ASN A 33 14.32 -1.12 -28.44
CA ASN A 33 13.98 0.28 -28.17
C ASN A 33 12.65 0.52 -27.41
N ASP A 34 12.03 -0.48 -26.82
CA ASP A 34 10.81 -0.30 -26.03
C ASP A 34 11.13 -0.38 -24.53
N PHE A 35 10.72 0.64 -23.79
CA PHE A 35 10.96 0.78 -22.36
C PHE A 35 9.63 0.97 -21.60
N VAL A 36 9.63 0.51 -20.37
CA VAL A 36 8.55 0.78 -19.42
C VAL A 36 9.07 1.66 -18.28
N VAL A 37 8.28 2.63 -17.85
CA VAL A 37 8.63 3.44 -16.69
C VAL A 37 8.36 2.63 -15.43
N ASN A 38 9.38 2.46 -14.61
CA ASN A 38 9.30 1.85 -13.29
C ASN A 38 9.40 2.91 -12.21
N THR A 39 8.72 2.67 -11.10
CA THR A 39 8.84 3.47 -9.88
C THR A 39 9.67 2.71 -8.86
N GLN A 40 10.65 3.38 -8.27
CA GLN A 40 11.41 2.88 -7.13
C GLN A 40 10.98 3.65 -5.88
N ILE A 41 10.53 2.93 -4.86
CA ILE A 41 10.18 3.45 -3.55
C ILE A 41 11.28 3.06 -2.59
N ILE A 42 11.90 4.02 -1.94
CA ILE A 42 12.92 3.81 -0.90
C ILE A 42 12.39 4.41 0.40
N TYR A 43 12.27 3.59 1.42
CA TYR A 43 11.83 4.01 2.75
C TYR A 43 12.45 3.12 3.82
N ASN A 44 12.89 3.73 4.92
CA ASN A 44 13.48 3.01 6.06
C ASN A 44 14.57 2.01 5.62
N ARG A 45 15.52 2.45 4.77
CA ARG A 45 16.62 1.64 4.21
C ARG A 45 16.17 0.41 3.39
N THR A 46 14.90 0.30 3.09
CA THR A 46 14.35 -0.74 2.22
C THR A 46 13.98 -0.18 0.85
N LYS A 47 13.96 -1.03 -0.15
CA LYS A 47 13.64 -0.68 -1.54
C LYS A 47 12.54 -1.58 -2.07
N SER A 48 11.59 -0.99 -2.78
CA SER A 48 10.56 -1.71 -3.52
C SER A 48 10.36 -1.10 -4.91
N GLU A 49 9.98 -1.91 -5.88
CA GLU A 49 9.77 -1.47 -7.26
C GLU A 49 8.36 -1.79 -7.74
N LEU A 50 7.82 -0.88 -8.54
CA LEU A 50 6.50 -0.99 -9.14
C LEU A 50 6.58 -0.56 -10.61
N THR A 51 5.97 -1.32 -11.51
CA THR A 51 5.84 -0.94 -12.93
C THR A 51 4.62 -0.05 -13.10
N THR A 52 4.79 1.10 -13.76
CA THR A 52 3.68 2.05 -13.99
C THR A 52 2.77 1.63 -15.16
N GLY A 53 3.26 0.77 -16.04
CA GLY A 53 2.59 0.41 -17.30
C GLY A 53 2.82 1.41 -18.44
N LEU A 54 3.38 2.59 -18.16
CA LEU A 54 3.70 3.59 -19.20
C LEU A 54 4.89 3.14 -20.02
N ARG A 55 4.73 3.10 -21.35
CA ARG A 55 5.76 2.68 -22.29
C ARG A 55 6.23 3.86 -23.12
N CYS A 56 7.51 3.86 -23.50
CA CYS A 56 8.10 4.86 -24.37
C CYS A 56 9.39 4.35 -25.01
N VAL A 57 9.88 5.11 -25.97
CA VAL A 57 11.26 4.99 -26.45
C VAL A 57 12.18 5.88 -25.61
N SER A 58 13.46 5.54 -25.52
CA SER A 58 14.40 6.24 -24.61
C SER A 58 14.54 7.74 -24.90
N ILE A 59 14.37 8.16 -26.15
CA ILE A 59 14.48 9.57 -26.56
C ILE A 59 13.35 10.46 -25.99
N ASP A 60 12.20 9.86 -25.61
CA ASP A 60 11.07 10.60 -25.07
C ASP A 60 11.19 10.87 -23.56
N TRP A 61 12.24 10.34 -22.93
CA TRP A 61 12.40 10.37 -21.47
C TRP A 61 13.58 11.24 -21.02
N ASN A 62 13.32 12.09 -20.04
CA ASN A 62 14.33 12.89 -19.36
C ASN A 62 14.77 12.22 -18.05
N ASN A 63 15.93 11.59 -18.04
CA ASN A 63 16.47 10.91 -16.86
C ASN A 63 16.74 11.84 -15.66
N THR A 64 17.07 13.10 -15.91
CA THR A 64 17.39 14.07 -14.84
C THR A 64 16.14 14.56 -14.14
N LYS A 65 15.09 14.84 -14.90
CA LYS A 65 13.81 15.32 -14.37
C LYS A 65 12.85 14.17 -14.04
N GLU A 66 13.15 12.97 -14.49
CA GLU A 66 12.32 11.77 -14.31
C GLU A 66 10.90 11.96 -14.92
N GLU A 67 10.84 12.55 -16.13
CA GLU A 67 9.60 12.90 -16.81
C GLU A 67 9.71 12.72 -18.34
N PHE A 68 8.58 12.66 -19.03
CA PHE A 68 8.51 12.66 -20.48
C PHE A 68 8.73 14.08 -21.04
N PHE A 69 9.50 14.22 -22.13
CA PHE A 69 9.75 15.53 -22.74
C PHE A 69 8.48 16.20 -23.28
N LYS A 70 7.56 15.45 -23.89
CA LYS A 70 6.42 16.00 -24.63
C LYS A 70 5.06 15.42 -24.23
N ASN A 71 5.00 14.50 -23.27
CA ASN A 71 3.75 13.84 -22.90
C ASN A 71 3.27 14.32 -21.52
N SER A 72 2.49 15.41 -21.51
CA SER A 72 1.93 15.99 -20.27
C SER A 72 0.96 15.05 -19.56
N VAL A 73 0.22 14.22 -20.29
CA VAL A 73 -0.72 13.25 -19.72
C VAL A 73 0.03 12.18 -18.92
N PHE A 74 1.13 11.66 -19.46
CA PHE A 74 1.94 10.68 -18.74
C PHE A 74 2.64 11.31 -17.54
N ASN A 75 3.14 12.53 -17.66
CA ASN A 75 3.72 13.27 -16.53
C ASN A 75 2.68 13.50 -15.42
N GLN A 76 1.44 13.81 -15.78
CA GLN A 76 0.36 13.90 -14.80
C GLN A 76 0.08 12.56 -14.11
N GLN A 77 0.12 11.45 -14.85
CA GLN A 77 -0.04 10.10 -14.25
C GLN A 77 1.10 9.77 -13.27
N LEU A 78 2.35 10.12 -13.61
CA LEU A 78 3.49 9.96 -12.69
C LEU A 78 3.32 10.83 -11.42
N SER A 79 2.90 12.07 -11.58
CA SER A 79 2.61 12.97 -10.45
C SER A 79 1.49 12.42 -9.56
N ASN A 80 0.42 11.91 -10.16
CA ASN A 80 -0.69 11.28 -9.43
C ASN A 80 -0.23 10.03 -8.67
N LEU A 81 0.63 9.21 -9.28
CA LEU A 81 1.20 8.03 -8.61
C LEU A 81 2.08 8.46 -7.42
N LYS A 82 2.92 9.46 -7.59
CA LYS A 82 3.75 10.03 -6.51
C LYS A 82 2.88 10.51 -5.35
N SER A 83 1.79 11.23 -5.65
CA SER A 83 0.83 11.70 -4.64
C SER A 83 0.12 10.55 -3.91
N LYS A 84 -0.23 9.46 -4.63
CA LYS A 84 -0.79 8.25 -4.01
C LYS A 84 0.20 7.59 -3.04
N ILE A 85 1.48 7.50 -3.42
CA ILE A 85 2.53 6.93 -2.56
C ILE A 85 2.67 7.74 -1.26
N PHE A 86 2.67 9.08 -1.35
CA PHE A 86 2.71 9.94 -0.17
C PHE A 86 1.47 9.77 0.72
N ARG A 87 0.29 9.63 0.12
CA ARG A 87 -0.95 9.39 0.88
C ARG A 87 -0.89 8.08 1.65
N VAL A 88 -0.47 7.00 1.00
CA VAL A 88 -0.30 5.70 1.66
C VAL A 88 0.72 5.79 2.80
N LYS A 89 1.86 6.45 2.57
CA LYS A 89 2.84 6.68 3.64
C LYS A 89 2.22 7.38 4.84
N ASN A 90 1.45 8.45 4.63
CA ASN A 90 0.80 9.19 5.72
C ASN A 90 -0.22 8.32 6.47
N GLN A 91 -1.03 7.51 5.76
CA GLN A 91 -1.96 6.55 6.39
C GLN A 91 -1.22 5.52 7.25
N LEU A 92 -0.08 5.02 6.78
CA LEU A 92 0.75 4.08 7.55
C LEU A 92 1.41 4.75 8.77
N ASP A 93 1.82 6.01 8.66
CA ASP A 93 2.34 6.78 9.82
C ASP A 93 1.26 6.95 10.89
N GLU A 94 0.03 7.29 10.49
CA GLU A 94 -1.12 7.45 11.40
C GLU A 94 -1.49 6.15 12.10
N SER A 95 -1.28 5.00 11.47
CA SER A 95 -1.56 3.68 12.08
C SER A 95 -0.62 3.33 13.23
N GLY A 96 0.50 4.02 13.38
CA GLY A 96 1.50 3.76 14.42
C GLY A 96 2.28 2.45 14.28
N VAL A 97 2.04 1.68 13.21
CA VAL A 97 2.71 0.40 12.94
C VAL A 97 4.02 0.63 12.20
N SER A 98 5.06 -0.11 12.54
CA SER A 98 6.33 -0.06 11.79
C SER A 98 6.13 -0.70 10.42
N TYR A 99 6.55 -0.02 9.36
CA TYR A 99 6.41 -0.46 7.97
C TYR A 99 7.66 -0.16 7.15
N ASN A 100 7.74 -0.70 5.94
CA ASN A 100 8.86 -0.56 5.01
C ASN A 100 8.36 -0.27 3.58
N ALA A 101 9.28 -0.13 2.60
CA ALA A 101 8.93 0.17 1.21
C ALA A 101 8.05 -0.90 0.54
N SER A 102 8.19 -2.18 0.93
CA SER A 102 7.34 -3.26 0.41
C SER A 102 5.91 -3.13 0.90
N ASP A 103 5.70 -2.68 2.14
CA ASP A 103 4.37 -2.49 2.69
C ASP A 103 3.66 -1.32 1.98
N ILE A 104 4.37 -0.21 1.72
CA ILE A 104 3.83 0.89 0.90
C ILE A 104 3.36 0.36 -0.47
N LYS A 105 4.18 -0.49 -1.13
CA LYS A 105 3.79 -1.10 -2.41
C LYS A 105 2.55 -1.97 -2.27
N LYS A 106 2.45 -2.81 -1.25
CA LYS A 106 1.29 -3.65 -1.00
C LYS A 106 0.02 -2.81 -0.86
N TYR A 107 0.03 -1.76 -0.08
CA TYR A 107 -1.09 -0.85 0.08
C TYR A 107 -1.50 -0.15 -1.23
N LEU A 108 -0.53 0.26 -2.06
CA LEU A 108 -0.79 0.86 -3.37
C LEU A 108 -1.49 -0.10 -4.34
N LEU A 109 -1.16 -1.38 -4.27
CA LEU A 109 -1.72 -2.42 -5.15
C LEU A 109 -3.05 -2.98 -4.65
N GLY A 110 -3.57 -2.47 -3.54
CA GLY A 110 -4.80 -2.99 -2.93
C GLY A 110 -4.61 -4.36 -2.30
N SER A 111 -3.40 -4.64 -1.83
CA SER A 111 -3.03 -5.92 -1.21
C SER A 111 -3.48 -6.02 0.26
N PRO A 112 -3.55 -7.17 0.82
CA PRO A 112 -4.70 -7.89 1.38
C PRO A 112 -5.04 -7.50 2.82
N GLN A 113 -5.25 -6.22 3.10
CA GLN A 113 -6.13 -5.86 4.22
C GLN A 113 -7.62 -6.01 3.85
N SER A 114 -7.91 -6.27 2.57
CA SER A 114 -9.26 -6.54 2.15
C SER A 114 -9.78 -7.87 2.70
N ASP A 115 -8.91 -8.86 2.88
CA ASP A 115 -9.34 -10.17 3.37
C ASP A 115 -9.69 -10.11 4.85
N ASP A 116 -8.86 -9.45 5.67
CA ASP A 116 -9.16 -9.22 7.09
C ASP A 116 -10.37 -8.30 7.28
N ILE A 117 -10.51 -7.25 6.45
CA ILE A 117 -11.67 -6.35 6.48
C ILE A 117 -12.94 -7.08 6.03
N LEU A 118 -12.85 -7.87 4.95
CA LEU A 118 -13.98 -8.65 4.45
C LEU A 118 -14.42 -9.67 5.49
N LEU A 119 -13.49 -10.41 6.07
CA LEU A 119 -13.77 -11.41 7.11
C LEU A 119 -14.36 -10.77 8.36
N ALA A 120 -13.80 -9.65 8.82
CA ALA A 120 -14.33 -8.90 9.97
C ALA A 120 -15.74 -8.37 9.70
N TYR A 121 -15.99 -7.82 8.50
CA TYR A 121 -17.31 -7.35 8.09
C TYR A 121 -18.31 -8.51 7.99
N PHE A 122 -17.89 -9.64 7.43
CA PHE A 122 -18.73 -10.82 7.29
C PHE A 122 -19.05 -11.45 8.65
N ASP A 123 -18.11 -11.48 9.57
CA ASP A 123 -18.33 -11.91 10.96
C ASP A 123 -19.36 -11.01 11.69
N GLU A 124 -19.22 -9.69 11.55
CA GLU A 124 -20.17 -8.74 12.12
C GLU A 124 -21.57 -8.88 11.49
N PHE A 125 -21.64 -9.06 10.18
CA PHE A 125 -22.87 -9.32 9.44
C PHE A 125 -23.56 -10.59 9.97
N LEU A 126 -22.82 -11.70 10.14
CA LEU A 126 -23.35 -12.93 10.72
C LEU A 126 -23.89 -12.74 12.11
N LYS A 127 -23.12 -12.10 13.00
CA LYS A 127 -23.53 -11.83 14.39
C LYS A 127 -24.84 -11.03 14.47
N ARG A 128 -25.00 -10.01 13.63
CA ARG A 128 -26.23 -9.21 13.56
C ARG A 128 -27.45 -10.03 13.14
N HIS A 129 -27.30 -10.84 12.10
CA HIS A 129 -28.43 -11.58 11.52
C HIS A 129 -28.80 -12.83 12.30
N ILE A 130 -27.84 -13.48 12.95
CA ILE A 130 -28.10 -14.61 13.87
C ILE A 130 -28.81 -14.09 15.11
N LYS A 131 -28.38 -12.96 15.68
CA LYS A 131 -28.97 -12.38 16.89
C LYS A 131 -30.42 -11.93 16.68
N ASN A 132 -30.74 -11.43 15.49
CA ASN A 132 -32.08 -10.90 15.18
C ASN A 132 -33.08 -11.98 14.76
N ASN A 133 -32.72 -13.29 14.81
CA ASN A 133 -33.57 -14.43 14.39
C ASN A 133 -34.23 -14.28 13.02
N ALA A 134 -33.66 -13.46 12.12
CA ALA A 134 -34.20 -13.17 10.80
C ALA A 134 -34.06 -14.34 9.80
N TRP A 135 -33.25 -15.35 10.14
CA TRP A 135 -32.92 -16.46 9.26
C TRP A 135 -33.36 -17.82 9.80
N SER A 136 -33.74 -18.72 8.86
CA SER A 136 -33.97 -20.12 9.19
C SER A 136 -32.65 -20.80 9.63
N GLU A 137 -32.75 -21.90 10.39
CA GLU A 137 -31.57 -22.65 10.86
C GLU A 137 -30.70 -23.16 9.69
N SER A 138 -31.30 -23.54 8.58
CA SER A 138 -30.57 -23.93 7.36
C SER A 138 -29.77 -22.79 6.77
N THR A 139 -30.33 -21.57 6.74
CA THR A 139 -29.66 -20.36 6.27
C THR A 139 -28.49 -19.99 7.18
N LYS A 140 -28.70 -20.03 8.50
CA LYS A 140 -27.63 -19.78 9.48
C LYS A 140 -26.46 -20.75 9.29
N LYS A 141 -26.75 -22.04 9.11
CA LYS A 141 -25.74 -23.07 8.90
C LYS A 141 -24.97 -22.86 7.58
N LEU A 142 -25.65 -22.46 6.50
CA LEU A 142 -25.02 -22.16 5.22
C LEU A 142 -24.00 -21.03 5.36
N TYR A 143 -24.40 -19.90 5.90
CA TYR A 143 -23.52 -18.74 6.06
C TYR A 143 -22.37 -18.98 7.04
N SER A 144 -22.60 -19.71 8.14
CA SER A 144 -21.53 -20.09 9.07
C SER A 144 -20.50 -21.03 8.42
N ASN A 145 -20.93 -21.95 7.58
CA ASN A 145 -20.02 -22.79 6.81
C ASN A 145 -19.22 -21.99 5.79
N THR A 146 -19.87 -21.05 5.08
CA THR A 146 -19.19 -20.14 4.15
C THR A 146 -18.10 -19.34 4.85
N TYR A 147 -18.40 -18.78 6.04
CA TYR A 147 -17.41 -18.05 6.85
C TYR A 147 -16.21 -18.94 7.18
N ARG A 148 -16.45 -20.16 7.66
CA ARG A 148 -15.38 -21.12 7.97
C ARG A 148 -14.51 -21.43 6.74
N TYR A 149 -15.11 -21.66 5.57
CA TYR A 149 -14.32 -21.87 4.35
C TYR A 149 -13.46 -20.66 3.98
N LEU A 150 -13.94 -19.44 4.18
CA LEU A 150 -13.18 -18.23 3.91
C LEU A 150 -12.05 -17.99 4.91
N THR A 151 -12.17 -18.49 6.16
CA THR A 151 -11.11 -18.36 7.19
C THR A 151 -10.05 -19.44 7.10
N ASP A 152 -10.35 -20.58 6.46
CA ASP A 152 -9.43 -21.72 6.31
C ASP A 152 -8.51 -21.58 5.07
N PHE A 153 -8.70 -20.53 4.24
CA PHE A 153 -7.85 -20.16 3.12
C PHE A 153 -6.82 -19.12 3.51
#